data_85a1713fe74e36a0b84e13e089bb2cf0
#
_entry.id   85a1713fe74e36a0b84e13e089bb2cf0
#
_cell.length_a   1.000
_cell.length_b   1.000
_cell.length_c   1.000
_cell.angle_alpha   90.00
_cell.angle_beta   90.00
_cell.angle_gamma   90.00
#
_symmetry.space_group_name_H-M   'P 1'
#
loop_
_entity.id
_entity.type
_entity.pdbx_description
1 polymer ?
#
loop_
_entity_poly.entity_id
_entity_poly.type
_entity_poly.pdbx_seq_one_letter_code
_entity_poly.pdbx_strand_id
1 'polypeptide(L)'
;MKIATTTENFQHVCPTDKERVQALHDCGFRYIDLSLYNGAKEDWIYFADDWREQVEELRALGERLGVKFVQCHAPGGNPLTSKQDQYELLLRSTARSLEICQMLGIPNCVYHAGWRGKIEKEDYFKENRRFVEALIPTMEKTGVTLCVENSTKANMKDMYYFFDGEDMAEFIDWIGHPLLKACWDTGHANIEGHQYKDLVALGDRLATVHINDNLGEKDQHMHPYMGTVNMDEVMHGLLDAGFKGYFTFECGSIVGHKYWLHKRHVYEEDTRALNAGYQIYKKAAELTYAIGEYVLSQYGCFEE
;
A
#
# COMPACT_ATOMS: atom_id res chain seq x y z
N MET A 1 -3.58 -17.94 -4.36
CA MET A 1 -3.65 -16.55 -3.80
C MET A 1 -5.04 -15.98 -4.04
N LYS A 2 -5.53 -15.16 -3.12
CA LYS A 2 -6.82 -14.47 -3.22
C LYS A 2 -6.60 -13.01 -3.64
N ILE A 3 -7.58 -12.44 -4.34
CA ILE A 3 -7.50 -11.08 -4.87
C ILE A 3 -7.96 -10.09 -3.81
N ALA A 4 -7.13 -9.09 -3.53
CA ALA A 4 -7.47 -7.94 -2.71
C ALA A 4 -7.25 -6.63 -3.46
N THR A 5 -7.81 -5.53 -2.96
CA THR A 5 -7.55 -4.20 -3.51
C THR A 5 -7.72 -3.12 -2.46
N THR A 6 -7.13 -1.95 -2.72
CA THR A 6 -7.15 -0.81 -1.80
C THR A 6 -8.44 -0.01 -1.84
N THR A 7 -8.82 0.54 -0.69
CA THR A 7 -9.95 1.50 -0.59
C THR A 7 -9.67 2.82 -1.33
N GLU A 8 -8.44 3.10 -1.73
CA GLU A 8 -8.09 4.27 -2.54
C GLU A 8 -8.80 4.31 -3.89
N ASN A 9 -9.12 3.15 -4.45
CA ASN A 9 -9.80 3.06 -5.74
C ASN A 9 -11.08 3.92 -5.82
N PHE A 10 -11.73 4.20 -4.70
CA PHE A 10 -12.95 5.00 -4.64
C PHE A 10 -12.83 6.32 -3.87
N GLN A 11 -11.62 6.70 -3.43
CA GLN A 11 -11.43 7.87 -2.56
C GLN A 11 -11.95 9.20 -3.13
N HIS A 12 -12.03 9.33 -4.45
CA HIS A 12 -12.47 10.56 -5.12
C HIS A 12 -13.99 10.63 -5.34
N VAL A 13 -14.71 9.52 -5.15
CA VAL A 13 -16.15 9.42 -5.40
C VAL A 13 -16.94 8.87 -4.20
N CYS A 14 -16.23 8.34 -3.20
CA CYS A 14 -16.80 7.86 -1.94
C CYS A 14 -16.04 8.53 -0.78
N PRO A 15 -16.68 9.45 -0.04
CA PRO A 15 -16.00 10.24 0.98
C PRO A 15 -15.58 9.44 2.22
N THR A 16 -16.30 8.37 2.56
CA THR A 16 -16.04 7.57 3.77
C THR A 16 -15.52 6.17 3.45
N ASP A 17 -14.75 5.60 4.38
CA ASP A 17 -14.23 4.23 4.24
C ASP A 17 -15.37 3.21 4.13
N LYS A 18 -16.49 3.42 4.82
CA LYS A 18 -17.68 2.57 4.71
C LYS A 18 -18.25 2.55 3.29
N GLU A 19 -18.36 3.71 2.64
CA GLU A 19 -18.83 3.80 1.24
C GLU A 19 -17.85 3.14 0.28
N ARG A 20 -16.54 3.29 0.51
CA ARG A 20 -15.48 2.66 -0.32
C ARG A 20 -15.53 1.13 -0.20
N VAL A 21 -15.67 0.61 1.03
CA VAL A 21 -15.80 -0.84 1.28
C VAL A 21 -17.05 -1.39 0.61
N GLN A 22 -18.20 -0.70 0.72
CA GLN A 22 -19.43 -1.12 0.02
C GLN A 22 -19.22 -1.13 -1.50
N ALA A 23 -18.60 -0.08 -2.06
CA ALA A 23 -18.34 0.02 -3.49
C ALA A 23 -17.44 -1.12 -3.99
N LEU A 24 -16.37 -1.45 -3.26
CA LEU A 24 -15.48 -2.56 -3.59
C LEU A 24 -16.20 -3.91 -3.51
N HIS A 25 -17.00 -4.12 -2.47
CA HIS A 25 -17.85 -5.32 -2.36
C HIS A 25 -18.75 -5.48 -3.58
N ASP A 26 -19.41 -4.39 -4.03
CA ASP A 26 -20.31 -4.39 -5.19
C ASP A 26 -19.58 -4.60 -6.54
N CYS A 27 -18.24 -4.49 -6.55
CA CYS A 27 -17.35 -4.85 -7.66
C CYS A 27 -16.83 -6.29 -7.61
N GLY A 28 -17.21 -7.07 -6.58
CA GLY A 28 -16.81 -8.47 -6.43
C GLY A 28 -15.72 -8.73 -5.39
N PHE A 29 -15.05 -7.70 -4.87
CA PHE A 29 -13.98 -7.89 -3.88
C PHE A 29 -14.51 -8.39 -2.54
N ARG A 30 -13.80 -9.35 -1.96
CA ARG A 30 -14.06 -9.90 -0.62
C ARG A 30 -12.89 -9.67 0.33
N TYR A 31 -11.74 -9.26 -0.20
CA TYR A 31 -10.53 -8.97 0.55
C TYR A 31 -10.10 -7.54 0.25
N ILE A 32 -9.89 -6.75 1.31
CA ILE A 32 -9.69 -5.31 1.18
C ILE A 32 -8.41 -4.90 1.93
N ASP A 33 -7.63 -4.07 1.27
CA ASP A 33 -6.59 -3.24 1.84
C ASP A 33 -7.20 -1.90 2.26
N LEU A 34 -7.15 -1.59 3.56
CA LEU A 34 -7.64 -0.33 4.11
C LEU A 34 -6.57 0.74 3.99
N SER A 35 -6.71 1.67 3.07
CA SER A 35 -5.78 2.80 3.00
C SER A 35 -6.12 3.87 4.04
N LEU A 36 -5.17 4.12 4.93
CA LEU A 36 -5.15 5.22 5.87
C LEU A 36 -4.12 6.30 5.46
N TYR A 37 -3.63 6.25 4.21
CA TYR A 37 -2.52 7.05 3.71
C TYR A 37 -2.64 8.55 4.00
N ASN A 38 -3.84 9.11 3.94
CA ASN A 38 -4.11 10.52 4.18
C ASN A 38 -4.27 10.90 5.68
N GLY A 39 -3.88 10.02 6.60
CA GLY A 39 -4.12 10.15 8.04
C GLY A 39 -3.07 10.93 8.83
N ALA A 40 -1.93 11.33 8.23
CA ALA A 40 -0.88 12.10 8.92
C ALA A 40 -1.26 13.59 9.07
N LYS A 41 -2.37 13.87 9.76
CA LYS A 41 -2.89 15.22 10.01
C LYS A 41 -3.62 15.29 11.36
N GLU A 42 -3.58 16.46 12.01
CA GLU A 42 -4.14 16.62 13.35
C GLU A 42 -5.66 16.39 13.42
N ASP A 43 -6.38 16.72 12.36
CA ASP A 43 -7.82 16.55 12.22
C ASP A 43 -8.22 15.18 11.64
N TRP A 44 -7.34 14.18 11.72
CA TRP A 44 -7.66 12.85 11.25
C TRP A 44 -8.81 12.24 12.07
N ILE A 45 -9.83 11.72 11.37
CA ILE A 45 -11.05 11.20 12.01
C ILE A 45 -10.77 10.15 13.09
N TYR A 46 -9.72 9.34 12.91
CA TYR A 46 -9.31 8.33 13.90
C TYR A 46 -8.49 8.90 15.07
N PHE A 47 -8.34 10.22 15.19
CA PHE A 47 -7.88 10.91 16.40
C PHE A 47 -9.04 11.47 17.24
N ALA A 48 -10.26 11.48 16.74
CA ALA A 48 -11.45 11.87 17.50
C ALA A 48 -11.73 10.91 18.66
N ASP A 49 -12.47 11.35 19.67
CA ASP A 49 -12.76 10.55 20.86
C ASP A 49 -13.55 9.27 20.54
N ASP A 50 -14.40 9.31 19.52
CA ASP A 50 -15.25 8.22 19.04
C ASP A 50 -14.59 7.31 17.99
N TRP A 51 -13.30 7.41 17.77
CA TRP A 51 -12.61 6.66 16.71
C TRP A 51 -12.81 5.14 16.80
N ARG A 52 -12.94 4.59 18.01
CA ARG A 52 -13.18 3.15 18.19
C ARG A 52 -14.56 2.76 17.69
N GLU A 53 -15.57 3.59 17.93
CA GLU A 53 -16.93 3.37 17.45
C GLU A 53 -16.97 3.37 15.92
N GLN A 54 -16.23 4.30 15.29
CA GLN A 54 -16.10 4.36 13.84
C GLN A 54 -15.45 3.09 13.26
N VAL A 55 -14.41 2.56 13.91
CA VAL A 55 -13.76 1.30 13.50
C VAL A 55 -14.68 0.11 13.71
N GLU A 56 -15.44 0.04 14.83
CA GLU A 56 -16.42 -1.01 15.08
C GLU A 56 -17.55 -1.01 14.05
N GLU A 57 -18.01 0.16 13.61
CA GLU A 57 -18.98 0.28 12.54
C GLU A 57 -18.44 -0.24 11.20
N LEU A 58 -17.15 0.03 10.91
CA LEU A 58 -16.50 -0.49 9.72
C LEU A 58 -16.33 -2.02 9.80
N ARG A 59 -15.97 -2.56 10.96
CA ARG A 59 -15.88 -4.00 11.23
C ARG A 59 -17.25 -4.67 11.01
N ALA A 60 -18.30 -4.13 11.62
CA ALA A 60 -19.66 -4.66 11.48
C ALA A 60 -20.16 -4.60 10.02
N LEU A 61 -19.77 -3.58 9.25
CA LEU A 61 -20.02 -3.51 7.82
C LEU A 61 -19.33 -4.66 7.08
N GLY A 62 -18.04 -4.87 7.34
CA GLY A 62 -17.27 -5.96 6.73
C GLY A 62 -17.90 -7.34 7.01
N GLU A 63 -18.26 -7.61 8.27
CA GLU A 63 -18.94 -8.84 8.67
C GLU A 63 -20.27 -9.04 7.93
N ARG A 64 -21.11 -8.00 7.85
CA ARG A 64 -22.41 -8.05 7.14
C ARG A 64 -22.25 -8.31 5.64
N LEU A 65 -21.19 -7.78 5.02
CA LEU A 65 -20.90 -7.95 3.60
C LEU A 65 -20.11 -9.22 3.28
N GLY A 66 -19.58 -9.92 4.29
CA GLY A 66 -18.64 -11.02 4.10
C GLY A 66 -17.29 -10.57 3.56
N VAL A 67 -16.90 -9.32 3.85
CA VAL A 67 -15.59 -8.72 3.49
C VAL A 67 -14.60 -8.93 4.62
N LYS A 68 -13.35 -9.25 4.28
CA LYS A 68 -12.23 -9.32 5.22
C LYS A 68 -11.23 -8.21 4.88
N PHE A 69 -10.80 -7.50 5.89
CA PHE A 69 -9.66 -6.59 5.79
C PHE A 69 -8.38 -7.43 5.96
N VAL A 70 -7.48 -7.36 5.01
CA VAL A 70 -6.32 -8.26 4.93
C VAL A 70 -4.98 -7.54 4.98
N GLN A 71 -5.01 -6.26 4.70
CA GLN A 71 -3.87 -5.35 4.66
C GLN A 71 -4.35 -3.94 5.03
N CYS A 72 -3.46 -3.10 5.49
CA CYS A 72 -3.69 -1.69 5.70
C CYS A 72 -2.46 -0.91 5.22
N HIS A 73 -2.66 0.24 4.58
CA HIS A 73 -1.59 1.20 4.37
C HIS A 73 -1.64 2.27 5.45
N ALA A 74 -0.56 2.42 6.22
CA ALA A 74 -0.43 3.47 7.23
C ALA A 74 -0.33 4.87 6.59
N PRO A 75 -0.52 5.94 7.37
CA PRO A 75 -0.40 7.30 6.86
C PRO A 75 0.96 7.58 6.22
N GLY A 76 0.91 8.22 5.04
CA GLY A 76 2.09 8.65 4.32
C GLY A 76 2.83 9.78 5.04
N GLY A 77 4.15 9.76 4.95
CA GLY A 77 5.00 10.78 5.56
C GLY A 77 6.48 10.40 5.48
N ASN A 78 7.34 11.25 6.04
CA ASN A 78 8.78 11.00 6.04
C ASN A 78 9.29 10.78 7.47
N PRO A 79 9.57 9.54 7.91
CA PRO A 79 10.16 9.24 9.21
C PRO A 79 11.51 9.93 9.48
N LEU A 80 12.23 10.37 8.45
CA LEU A 80 13.50 11.10 8.56
C LEU A 80 13.34 12.62 8.45
N THR A 81 12.13 13.14 8.65
CA THR A 81 11.92 14.59 8.67
C THR A 81 12.68 15.25 9.81
N SER A 82 13.25 16.43 9.55
CA SER A 82 13.88 17.24 10.59
C SER A 82 12.88 18.03 11.47
N LYS A 83 11.59 17.97 11.13
CA LYS A 83 10.53 18.66 11.85
C LYS A 83 9.93 17.72 12.89
N GLN A 84 10.18 18.00 14.15
CA GLN A 84 9.78 17.15 15.26
C GLN A 84 8.27 16.93 15.34
N ASP A 85 7.48 17.97 15.10
CA ASP A 85 6.01 17.92 15.07
C ASP A 85 5.49 16.95 13.98
N GLN A 86 6.09 16.98 12.80
CA GLN A 86 5.73 16.07 11.73
C GLN A 86 6.13 14.61 12.03
N TYR A 87 7.30 14.42 12.66
CA TYR A 87 7.73 13.08 13.09
C TYR A 87 6.77 12.50 14.13
N GLU A 88 6.44 13.28 15.17
CA GLU A 88 5.53 12.84 16.23
C GLU A 88 4.12 12.55 15.71
N LEU A 89 3.62 13.39 14.80
CA LEU A 89 2.33 13.16 14.16
C LEU A 89 2.33 11.86 13.33
N LEU A 90 3.38 11.63 12.53
CA LEU A 90 3.51 10.41 11.74
C LEU A 90 3.61 9.17 12.64
N LEU A 91 4.43 9.22 13.68
CA LEU A 91 4.58 8.14 14.64
C LEU A 91 3.24 7.82 15.34
N ARG A 92 2.53 8.84 15.81
CA ARG A 92 1.22 8.69 16.47
C ARG A 92 0.16 8.12 15.51
N SER A 93 0.13 8.59 14.28
CA SER A 93 -0.84 8.11 13.29
C SER A 93 -0.53 6.68 12.81
N THR A 94 0.75 6.32 12.66
CA THR A 94 1.15 4.93 12.35
C THR A 94 0.81 3.99 13.51
N ALA A 95 1.09 4.40 14.76
CA ALA A 95 0.70 3.61 15.93
C ALA A 95 -0.83 3.42 16.02
N ARG A 96 -1.62 4.45 15.71
CA ARG A 96 -3.08 4.37 15.64
C ARG A 96 -3.53 3.41 14.52
N SER A 97 -2.84 3.38 13.38
CA SER A 97 -3.14 2.43 12.31
C SER A 97 -2.96 0.99 12.75
N LEU A 98 -1.92 0.68 13.55
CA LEU A 98 -1.73 -0.64 14.15
C LEU A 98 -2.89 -1.01 15.11
N GLU A 99 -3.39 -0.06 15.90
CA GLU A 99 -4.57 -0.30 16.76
C GLU A 99 -5.85 -0.54 15.94
N ILE A 100 -6.05 0.20 14.85
CA ILE A 100 -7.16 -0.01 13.90
C ILE A 100 -7.04 -1.40 13.26
N CYS A 101 -5.84 -1.79 12.82
CA CYS A 101 -5.58 -3.11 12.26
C CYS A 101 -5.96 -4.21 13.23
N GLN A 102 -5.57 -4.11 14.51
CA GLN A 102 -5.96 -5.08 15.54
C GLN A 102 -7.48 -5.21 15.66
N MET A 103 -8.21 -4.08 15.70
CA MET A 103 -9.67 -4.09 15.84
C MET A 103 -10.39 -4.70 14.64
N LEU A 104 -9.82 -4.53 13.43
CA LEU A 104 -10.38 -5.08 12.18
C LEU A 104 -9.85 -6.47 11.84
N GLY A 105 -8.91 -7.02 12.63
CA GLY A 105 -8.28 -8.31 12.36
C GLY A 105 -7.31 -8.28 11.18
N ILE A 106 -6.76 -7.12 10.85
CA ILE A 106 -5.77 -6.94 9.77
C ILE A 106 -4.40 -7.41 10.26
N PRO A 107 -3.75 -8.36 9.58
CA PRO A 107 -2.45 -8.88 10.03
C PRO A 107 -1.28 -7.99 9.65
N ASN A 108 -1.35 -7.22 8.55
CA ASN A 108 -0.24 -6.49 7.95
C ASN A 108 -0.56 -5.01 7.79
N CYS A 109 0.34 -4.14 8.25
CA CYS A 109 0.25 -2.68 8.10
C CYS A 109 1.48 -2.18 7.35
N VAL A 110 1.28 -1.67 6.15
CA VAL A 110 2.34 -1.15 5.27
C VAL A 110 2.72 0.26 5.67
N TYR A 111 4.00 0.59 5.59
CA TYR A 111 4.52 1.93 5.79
C TYR A 111 5.72 2.21 4.87
N HIS A 112 5.93 3.46 4.52
CA HIS A 112 7.14 3.90 3.83
C HIS A 112 8.26 4.24 4.81
N ALA A 113 9.47 3.75 4.55
CA ALA A 113 10.65 4.22 5.25
C ALA A 113 10.92 5.70 4.93
N GLY A 114 11.72 6.35 5.77
CA GLY A 114 12.05 7.74 5.59
C GLY A 114 13.15 7.97 4.55
N TRP A 115 13.28 9.21 4.14
CA TRP A 115 14.31 9.68 3.22
C TRP A 115 14.80 11.08 3.60
N ARG A 116 16.05 11.37 3.32
CA ARG A 116 16.61 12.72 3.42
C ARG A 116 17.82 12.87 2.51
N GLY A 117 18.31 14.09 2.31
CA GLY A 117 19.47 14.41 1.48
C GLY A 117 20.67 13.51 1.73
N LYS A 118 21.76 13.65 1.03
CA LYS A 118 22.91 12.71 1.03
C LYS A 118 23.16 12.04 2.37
N ILE A 119 22.89 10.75 2.44
CA ILE A 119 23.02 9.90 3.62
C ILE A 119 23.69 8.59 3.19
N GLU A 120 24.63 8.10 3.96
CA GLU A 120 25.22 6.79 3.71
C GLU A 120 24.26 5.68 4.17
N LYS A 121 24.31 4.51 3.53
CA LYS A 121 23.42 3.37 3.79
C LYS A 121 23.31 3.02 5.28
N GLU A 122 24.45 2.95 5.97
CA GLU A 122 24.50 2.61 7.38
C GLU A 122 23.73 3.62 8.26
N ASP A 123 23.89 4.91 7.99
CA ASP A 123 23.16 5.97 8.72
C ASP A 123 21.68 5.99 8.32
N TYR A 124 21.36 5.71 7.05
CA TYR A 124 20.00 5.55 6.59
C TYR A 124 19.27 4.42 7.36
N PHE A 125 19.92 3.28 7.52
CA PHE A 125 19.41 2.16 8.29
C PHE A 125 19.21 2.52 9.76
N LYS A 126 20.20 3.16 10.40
CA LYS A 126 20.09 3.59 11.80
C LYS A 126 18.95 4.55 12.04
N GLU A 127 18.72 5.50 11.15
CA GLU A 127 17.66 6.48 11.31
C GLU A 127 16.27 5.88 11.09
N ASN A 128 16.10 5.04 10.07
CA ASN A 128 14.84 4.32 9.86
C ASN A 128 14.53 3.33 10.99
N ARG A 129 15.56 2.67 11.54
CA ARG A 129 15.42 1.81 12.71
C ARG A 129 14.78 2.52 13.90
N ARG A 130 15.14 3.76 14.18
CA ARG A 130 14.56 4.55 15.28
C ARG A 130 13.05 4.66 15.17
N PHE A 131 12.52 4.84 13.96
CA PHE A 131 11.07 4.90 13.75
C PHE A 131 10.41 3.54 14.01
N VAL A 132 11.00 2.46 13.50
CA VAL A 132 10.51 1.10 13.76
C VAL A 132 10.57 0.77 15.25
N GLU A 133 11.69 1.02 15.92
CA GLU A 133 11.85 0.75 17.35
C GLU A 133 10.82 1.50 18.21
N ALA A 134 10.46 2.72 17.85
CA ALA A 134 9.41 3.47 18.52
C ALA A 134 8.00 2.83 18.36
N LEU A 135 7.79 2.03 17.32
CA LEU A 135 6.54 1.32 17.04
C LEU A 135 6.49 -0.10 17.63
N ILE A 136 7.63 -0.72 17.97
CA ILE A 136 7.70 -2.08 18.50
C ILE A 136 6.71 -2.33 19.65
N PRO A 137 6.61 -1.45 20.68
CA PRO A 137 5.65 -1.68 21.76
C PRO A 137 4.19 -1.77 21.28
N THR A 138 3.84 -1.02 20.23
CA THR A 138 2.50 -1.08 19.66
C THR A 138 2.33 -2.32 18.77
N MET A 139 3.35 -2.70 18.01
CA MET A 139 3.36 -3.93 17.21
C MET A 139 3.17 -5.16 18.11
N GLU A 140 3.92 -5.26 19.21
CA GLU A 140 3.80 -6.36 20.18
C GLU A 140 2.42 -6.38 20.87
N LYS A 141 1.92 -5.22 21.27
CA LYS A 141 0.60 -5.09 21.90
C LYS A 141 -0.54 -5.52 20.97
N THR A 142 -0.43 -5.18 19.69
CA THR A 142 -1.49 -5.41 18.69
C THR A 142 -1.36 -6.75 17.98
N GLY A 143 -0.14 -7.32 17.93
CA GLY A 143 0.17 -8.51 17.14
C GLY A 143 0.20 -8.24 15.63
N VAL A 144 0.19 -6.97 15.20
CA VAL A 144 0.17 -6.57 13.80
C VAL A 144 1.60 -6.47 13.26
N THR A 145 1.82 -7.04 12.07
CA THR A 145 3.08 -6.96 11.36
C THR A 145 3.20 -5.60 10.67
N LEU A 146 4.28 -4.88 10.93
CA LEU A 146 4.65 -3.67 10.21
C LEU A 146 5.45 -4.06 8.97
N CYS A 147 5.02 -3.63 7.78
CA CYS A 147 5.66 -4.00 6.52
C CYS A 147 6.29 -2.77 5.88
N VAL A 148 7.63 -2.75 5.78
CA VAL A 148 8.33 -1.71 5.03
C VAL A 148 8.10 -1.93 3.54
N GLU A 149 7.73 -0.88 2.83
CA GLU A 149 7.49 -0.94 1.40
C GLU A 149 8.70 -0.45 0.62
N ASN A 150 9.02 -1.13 -0.52
CA ASN A 150 9.95 -0.57 -1.48
C ASN A 150 9.37 0.69 -2.12
N SER A 151 10.25 1.60 -2.50
CA SER A 151 9.86 2.81 -3.22
C SER A 151 10.90 3.14 -4.29
N THR A 152 10.76 4.27 -4.95
CA THR A 152 11.69 4.70 -6.00
C THR A 152 12.57 5.84 -5.53
N LYS A 153 13.77 5.94 -6.09
CA LYS A 153 14.63 7.10 -5.90
C LYS A 153 13.93 8.38 -6.35
N ALA A 154 13.17 8.31 -7.45
CA ALA A 154 12.42 9.45 -7.98
C ALA A 154 11.36 9.96 -6.98
N ASN A 155 10.59 9.07 -6.36
CA ASN A 155 9.60 9.44 -5.33
C ASN A 155 10.26 10.00 -4.08
N MET A 156 11.43 9.48 -3.70
CA MET A 156 12.16 9.79 -2.48
C MET A 156 13.40 10.68 -2.73
N LYS A 157 13.39 11.46 -3.80
CA LYS A 157 14.40 12.49 -4.14
C LYS A 157 15.84 11.94 -4.19
N ASP A 158 16.03 10.83 -4.86
CA ASP A 158 17.30 10.12 -5.07
C ASP A 158 17.97 9.60 -3.78
N MET A 159 17.25 9.51 -2.67
CA MET A 159 17.80 9.23 -1.35
C MET A 159 17.06 8.10 -0.62
N TYR A 160 16.81 7.01 -1.32
CA TYR A 160 16.09 5.85 -0.81
C TYR A 160 16.86 4.57 -1.14
N TYR A 161 17.13 3.74 -0.13
CA TYR A 161 17.83 2.46 -0.31
C TYR A 161 16.85 1.29 -0.50
N PHE A 162 15.63 1.38 0.03
CA PHE A 162 14.66 0.29 -0.08
C PHE A 162 13.91 0.31 -1.43
N PHE A 163 14.64 0.43 -2.52
CA PHE A 163 14.20 0.11 -3.87
C PHE A 163 14.65 -1.30 -4.30
N ASP A 164 15.51 -1.94 -3.51
CA ASP A 164 16.20 -3.20 -3.75
C ASP A 164 15.83 -4.21 -2.66
N GLY A 165 15.46 -5.42 -3.06
CA GLY A 165 15.01 -6.45 -2.14
C GLY A 165 16.10 -6.97 -1.21
N GLU A 166 17.37 -6.93 -1.64
CA GLU A 166 18.53 -7.33 -0.81
C GLU A 166 18.72 -6.33 0.34
N ASP A 167 18.63 -5.02 0.05
CA ASP A 167 18.76 -3.96 1.07
C ASP A 167 17.59 -3.99 2.07
N MET A 168 16.37 -4.27 1.60
CA MET A 168 15.22 -4.46 2.48
C MET A 168 15.38 -5.68 3.38
N ALA A 169 15.83 -6.81 2.83
CA ALA A 169 16.08 -8.03 3.58
C ALA A 169 17.18 -7.81 4.64
N GLU A 170 18.28 -7.15 4.29
CA GLU A 170 19.36 -6.79 5.22
C GLU A 170 18.84 -5.93 6.38
N PHE A 171 18.03 -4.92 6.10
CA PHE A 171 17.45 -4.05 7.12
C PHE A 171 16.51 -4.80 8.07
N ILE A 172 15.63 -5.65 7.53
CA ILE A 172 14.68 -6.45 8.32
C ILE A 172 15.45 -7.41 9.24
N ASP A 173 16.45 -8.11 8.71
CA ASP A 173 17.28 -9.04 9.48
C ASP A 173 18.12 -8.33 10.54
N TRP A 174 18.63 -7.14 10.23
CA TRP A 174 19.43 -6.35 11.17
C TRP A 174 18.59 -5.88 12.37
N ILE A 175 17.31 -5.52 12.17
CA ILE A 175 16.40 -5.22 13.27
C ILE A 175 16.03 -6.49 14.02
N GLY A 176 15.80 -7.60 13.30
CA GLY A 176 15.55 -8.92 13.86
C GLY A 176 14.23 -9.06 14.63
N HIS A 177 13.26 -8.20 14.38
CA HIS A 177 11.96 -8.26 15.06
C HIS A 177 10.96 -9.08 14.25
N PRO A 178 10.26 -10.09 14.84
CA PRO A 178 9.41 -11.02 14.08
C PRO A 178 8.20 -10.34 13.41
N LEU A 179 7.75 -9.21 13.92
CA LEU A 179 6.65 -8.42 13.36
C LEU A 179 7.11 -7.31 12.40
N LEU A 180 8.37 -7.32 11.94
CA LEU A 180 8.84 -6.47 10.86
C LEU A 180 9.05 -7.31 9.61
N LYS A 181 8.38 -6.96 8.52
CA LYS A 181 8.40 -7.66 7.25
C LYS A 181 8.45 -6.67 6.08
N ALA A 182 8.37 -7.18 4.86
CA ALA A 182 8.35 -6.39 3.64
C ALA A 182 6.97 -6.37 2.98
N CYS A 183 6.67 -5.24 2.35
CA CYS A 183 5.70 -5.10 1.27
C CYS A 183 6.46 -4.86 -0.03
N TRP A 184 6.09 -5.53 -1.12
CA TRP A 184 6.69 -5.29 -2.43
C TRP A 184 5.68 -4.64 -3.37
N ASP A 185 5.99 -3.43 -3.82
CA ASP A 185 5.23 -2.72 -4.85
C ASP A 185 5.87 -2.95 -6.22
N THR A 186 5.07 -3.52 -7.14
CA THR A 186 5.53 -3.90 -8.48
C THR A 186 5.77 -2.72 -9.40
N GLY A 187 5.01 -1.64 -9.23
CA GLY A 187 5.20 -0.41 -10.00
C GLY A 187 6.45 0.34 -9.56
N HIS A 188 6.70 0.44 -8.27
CA HIS A 188 7.96 0.99 -7.76
C HIS A 188 9.16 0.22 -8.30
N ALA A 189 9.10 -1.11 -8.26
CA ALA A 189 10.15 -1.97 -8.79
C ALA A 189 10.32 -1.86 -10.31
N ASN A 190 9.25 -1.58 -11.06
CA ASN A 190 9.33 -1.38 -12.50
C ASN A 190 10.15 -0.14 -12.89
N ILE A 191 10.16 0.89 -12.06
CA ILE A 191 10.99 2.09 -12.26
C ILE A 191 12.46 1.81 -11.96
N GLU A 192 12.74 1.01 -10.95
CA GLU A 192 14.11 0.64 -10.55
C GLU A 192 14.65 -0.62 -11.27
N GLY A 193 13.79 -1.41 -11.93
CA GLY A 193 14.17 -2.43 -12.92
C GLY A 193 14.36 -3.87 -12.44
N HIS A 194 13.91 -4.24 -11.23
CA HIS A 194 14.17 -5.59 -10.68
C HIS A 194 12.94 -6.19 -10.00
N GLN A 195 12.24 -7.11 -10.66
CA GLN A 195 11.09 -7.81 -10.06
C GLN A 195 11.49 -9.14 -9.43
N TYR A 196 11.87 -10.11 -10.27
CA TYR A 196 12.11 -11.49 -9.86
C TYR A 196 13.21 -11.62 -8.81
N LYS A 197 14.37 -11.02 -9.07
CA LYS A 197 15.53 -11.09 -8.18
C LYS A 197 15.21 -10.60 -6.77
N ASP A 198 14.53 -9.47 -6.67
CA ASP A 198 14.26 -8.81 -5.40
C ASP A 198 13.18 -9.54 -4.60
N LEU A 199 12.13 -10.04 -5.28
CA LEU A 199 11.13 -10.89 -4.65
C LEU A 199 11.73 -12.16 -4.05
N VAL A 200 12.62 -12.84 -4.79
CA VAL A 200 13.34 -14.03 -4.30
C VAL A 200 14.28 -13.69 -3.13
N ALA A 201 14.97 -12.53 -3.18
CA ALA A 201 15.84 -12.08 -2.09
C ALA A 201 15.07 -11.80 -0.80
N LEU A 202 13.84 -11.28 -0.90
CA LEU A 202 12.95 -11.08 0.25
C LEU A 202 12.52 -12.42 0.86
N GLY A 203 12.18 -13.42 0.06
CA GLY A 203 11.79 -14.75 0.53
C GLY A 203 10.68 -14.70 1.58
N ASP A 204 10.88 -15.32 2.74
CA ASP A 204 9.93 -15.38 3.86
C ASP A 204 9.74 -14.05 4.61
N ARG A 205 10.52 -13.02 4.26
CA ARG A 205 10.35 -11.65 4.76
C ARG A 205 9.22 -10.93 4.04
N LEU A 206 8.82 -11.41 2.86
CA LEU A 206 7.70 -10.84 2.09
C LEU A 206 6.37 -11.23 2.72
N ALA A 207 5.68 -10.27 3.31
CA ALA A 207 4.38 -10.49 3.96
C ALA A 207 3.20 -10.05 3.11
N THR A 208 3.38 -9.02 2.28
CA THR A 208 2.31 -8.45 1.46
C THR A 208 2.86 -7.79 0.20
N VAL A 209 2.00 -7.45 -0.73
CA VAL A 209 2.36 -6.84 -2.01
C VAL A 209 1.38 -5.72 -2.38
N HIS A 210 1.87 -4.77 -3.18
CA HIS A 210 1.08 -3.83 -3.95
C HIS A 210 1.28 -4.12 -5.43
N ILE A 211 0.22 -4.55 -6.11
CA ILE A 211 0.25 -4.88 -7.53
C ILE A 211 -0.28 -3.71 -8.32
N ASN A 212 0.56 -3.09 -9.07
CA ASN A 212 0.23 -2.05 -10.02
C ASN A 212 1.26 -2.02 -11.16
N ASP A 213 1.02 -1.19 -12.15
CA ASP A 213 1.84 -1.06 -13.34
C ASP A 213 2.11 0.43 -13.62
N ASN A 214 3.13 0.70 -14.41
CA ASN A 214 3.48 2.02 -14.92
C ASN A 214 4.35 1.91 -16.18
N LEU A 215 4.75 3.04 -16.74
CA LEU A 215 5.57 3.09 -17.96
C LEU A 215 7.09 3.05 -17.68
N GLY A 216 7.52 2.72 -16.47
CA GLY A 216 8.93 2.63 -16.09
C GLY A 216 9.61 3.97 -15.77
N GLU A 217 8.87 5.08 -15.76
CA GLU A 217 9.44 6.42 -15.51
C GLU A 217 8.81 7.14 -14.31
N LYS A 218 7.54 6.85 -14.03
CA LYS A 218 6.73 7.50 -12.99
C LYS A 218 5.85 6.48 -12.32
N ASP A 219 5.62 6.71 -11.07
CA ASP A 219 4.72 5.95 -10.24
C ASP A 219 3.25 6.28 -10.60
N GLN A 220 2.67 5.50 -11.52
CA GLN A 220 1.38 5.80 -12.14
C GLN A 220 0.23 4.95 -11.59
N HIS A 221 0.48 3.91 -10.83
CA HIS A 221 -0.53 3.00 -10.27
C HIS A 221 -1.59 2.54 -11.28
N MET A 222 -1.12 2.13 -12.46
CA MET A 222 -1.97 1.62 -13.54
C MET A 222 -2.33 0.15 -13.29
N HIS A 223 -3.32 -0.37 -14.03
CA HIS A 223 -3.58 -1.81 -14.02
C HIS A 223 -2.45 -2.57 -14.73
N PRO A 224 -2.15 -3.81 -14.30
CA PRO A 224 -1.30 -4.71 -15.09
C PRO A 224 -1.75 -4.78 -16.55
N TYR A 225 -0.80 -4.89 -17.45
CA TYR A 225 -0.93 -4.86 -18.92
C TYR A 225 -1.19 -3.47 -19.54
N MET A 226 -1.26 -2.41 -18.72
CA MET A 226 -1.36 -1.04 -19.26
C MET A 226 -0.02 -0.30 -19.27
N GLY A 227 0.98 -0.85 -18.60
CA GLY A 227 2.34 -0.32 -18.54
C GLY A 227 3.37 -1.32 -19.06
N THR A 228 4.51 -1.37 -18.39
CA THR A 228 5.68 -2.16 -18.79
C THR A 228 6.14 -3.17 -17.75
N VAL A 229 5.40 -3.33 -16.65
CA VAL A 229 5.72 -4.35 -15.64
C VAL A 229 5.68 -5.74 -16.26
N ASN A 230 6.75 -6.49 -16.10
CA ASN A 230 6.80 -7.88 -16.50
C ASN A 230 6.07 -8.76 -15.46
N MET A 231 4.78 -9.01 -15.70
CA MET A 231 3.94 -9.83 -14.81
C MET A 231 4.45 -11.27 -14.67
N ASP A 232 5.15 -11.80 -15.67
CA ASP A 232 5.76 -13.14 -15.60
C ASP A 232 6.88 -13.18 -14.55
N GLU A 233 7.75 -12.17 -14.52
CA GLU A 233 8.78 -12.04 -13.46
C GLU A 233 8.15 -11.83 -12.08
N VAL A 234 7.08 -11.04 -11.96
CA VAL A 234 6.36 -10.85 -10.70
C VAL A 234 5.82 -12.18 -10.21
N MET A 235 5.10 -12.91 -11.06
CA MET A 235 4.45 -14.16 -10.66
C MET A 235 5.47 -15.24 -10.31
N HIS A 236 6.52 -15.43 -11.12
CA HIS A 236 7.59 -16.37 -10.79
C HIS A 236 8.34 -15.97 -9.52
N GLY A 237 8.62 -14.67 -9.33
CA GLY A 237 9.23 -14.17 -8.10
C GLY A 237 8.40 -14.44 -6.85
N LEU A 238 7.08 -14.22 -6.90
CA LEU A 238 6.17 -14.52 -5.79
C LEU A 238 6.11 -16.02 -5.48
N LEU A 239 6.04 -16.86 -6.51
CA LEU A 239 5.97 -18.31 -6.35
C LEU A 239 7.28 -18.86 -5.77
N ASP A 240 8.43 -18.43 -6.27
CA ASP A 240 9.74 -18.90 -5.84
C ASP A 240 10.15 -18.33 -4.48
N ALA A 241 9.67 -17.13 -4.11
CA ALA A 241 9.73 -16.60 -2.75
C ALA A 241 8.82 -17.36 -1.76
N GLY A 242 7.95 -18.24 -2.25
CA GLY A 242 6.99 -18.97 -1.42
C GLY A 242 5.84 -18.11 -0.88
N PHE A 243 5.54 -16.98 -1.53
CA PHE A 243 4.50 -16.06 -1.09
C PHE A 243 3.11 -16.72 -1.10
N LYS A 244 2.39 -16.55 0.00
CA LYS A 244 1.03 -17.12 0.20
C LYS A 244 0.01 -16.07 0.64
N GLY A 245 0.38 -14.80 0.53
CA GLY A 245 -0.50 -13.69 0.88
C GLY A 245 -1.58 -13.41 -0.17
N TYR A 246 -2.10 -12.21 -0.10
CA TYR A 246 -3.10 -11.73 -1.03
C TYR A 246 -2.44 -11.02 -2.22
N PHE A 247 -2.97 -11.24 -3.41
CA PHE A 247 -2.60 -10.48 -4.61
C PHE A 247 -3.35 -9.14 -4.55
N THR A 248 -2.73 -8.18 -3.86
CA THR A 248 -3.36 -6.92 -3.48
C THR A 248 -3.08 -5.84 -4.51
N PHE A 249 -4.10 -5.41 -5.20
CA PHE A 249 -3.98 -4.32 -6.18
C PHE A 249 -3.96 -2.95 -5.52
N GLU A 250 -3.05 -2.10 -5.99
CA GLU A 250 -2.98 -0.68 -5.68
C GLU A 250 -3.05 0.15 -6.97
N CYS A 251 -4.21 0.13 -7.64
CA CYS A 251 -4.44 0.70 -8.96
C CYS A 251 -5.38 1.90 -8.94
N GLY A 252 -5.34 2.73 -7.89
CA GLY A 252 -6.28 3.84 -7.69
C GLY A 252 -6.26 4.94 -8.75
N SER A 253 -5.23 4.99 -9.58
CA SER A 253 -5.02 6.08 -10.55
C SER A 253 -5.48 5.77 -11.98
N ILE A 254 -6.02 4.57 -12.25
CA ILE A 254 -6.41 4.21 -13.63
C ILE A 254 -7.45 5.16 -14.23
N VAL A 255 -8.38 5.63 -13.43
CA VAL A 255 -9.42 6.56 -13.87
C VAL A 255 -8.95 8.01 -13.81
N GLY A 256 -7.73 8.21 -13.41
CA GLY A 256 -7.01 9.47 -13.41
C GLY A 256 -7.62 10.55 -12.54
N HIS A 257 -6.94 10.92 -11.48
CA HIS A 257 -7.16 12.20 -10.84
C HIS A 257 -6.39 13.26 -11.63
N LYS A 258 -6.93 14.49 -11.70
CA LYS A 258 -6.35 15.65 -12.42
C LYS A 258 -4.85 15.91 -12.16
N TYR A 259 -4.28 15.35 -11.10
CA TYR A 259 -2.86 15.49 -10.79
C TYR A 259 -1.96 14.54 -11.59
N TRP A 260 -2.47 13.41 -12.04
CA TRP A 260 -1.72 12.39 -12.77
C TRP A 260 -1.91 12.49 -14.29
N LEU A 261 -3.10 12.96 -14.71
CA LEU A 261 -3.34 13.27 -16.10
C LEU A 261 -2.54 14.50 -16.48
N HIS A 262 -1.86 14.46 -17.60
CA HIS A 262 -1.08 15.56 -18.13
C HIS A 262 -1.82 16.87 -17.92
N LYS A 263 -1.17 17.87 -17.29
CA LYS A 263 -1.66 19.23 -17.17
C LYS A 263 -1.85 19.81 -18.58
N ARG A 264 -2.96 19.50 -19.20
CA ARG A 264 -3.42 20.22 -20.39
C ARG A 264 -4.08 21.49 -19.90
N HIS A 265 -3.32 22.56 -19.86
CA HIS A 265 -3.75 23.88 -19.40
C HIS A 265 -4.83 24.55 -20.26
N VAL A 266 -5.59 23.80 -21.04
CA VAL A 266 -6.49 24.42 -22.03
C VAL A 266 -7.76 24.94 -21.37
N TYR A 267 -8.21 24.40 -20.25
CA TYR A 267 -9.43 24.82 -19.55
C TYR A 267 -9.31 24.53 -18.03
N GLU A 268 -8.63 25.40 -17.29
CA GLU A 268 -8.47 25.23 -15.83
C GLU A 268 -9.80 25.23 -15.06
N GLU A 269 -10.84 25.85 -15.63
CA GLU A 269 -12.15 26.01 -15.00
C GLU A 269 -13.16 24.90 -15.34
N ASP A 270 -12.96 24.14 -16.41
CA ASP A 270 -13.87 23.06 -16.83
C ASP A 270 -13.26 21.68 -16.65
N THR A 271 -13.48 21.09 -15.47
CA THR A 271 -12.96 19.77 -15.10
C THR A 271 -13.98 18.65 -15.31
N ARG A 272 -15.15 18.89 -15.90
CA ARG A 272 -16.23 17.90 -16.04
C ARG A 272 -15.81 16.63 -16.77
N ALA A 273 -14.96 16.73 -17.76
CA ALA A 273 -14.43 15.59 -18.50
C ALA A 273 -13.18 14.95 -17.83
N LEU A 274 -12.59 15.61 -16.83
CA LEU A 274 -11.42 15.12 -16.08
C LEU A 274 -11.82 14.35 -14.82
N ASN A 275 -13.05 14.53 -14.35
CA ASN A 275 -13.56 13.87 -13.16
C ASN A 275 -14.52 12.75 -13.58
N ALA A 276 -14.00 11.53 -13.61
CA ALA A 276 -14.83 10.37 -13.86
C ALA A 276 -15.85 10.20 -12.73
N GLY A 277 -17.09 9.87 -13.08
CA GLY A 277 -18.14 9.60 -12.11
C GLY A 277 -18.05 8.16 -11.55
N TYR A 278 -18.77 7.90 -10.46
CA TYR A 278 -18.80 6.62 -9.73
C TYR A 278 -18.87 5.38 -10.64
N GLN A 279 -19.70 5.42 -11.70
CA GLN A 279 -19.86 4.27 -12.61
C GLN A 279 -18.58 3.92 -13.38
N ILE A 280 -17.71 4.88 -13.65
CA ILE A 280 -16.43 4.64 -14.32
C ILE A 280 -15.45 4.01 -13.32
N TYR A 281 -15.38 4.52 -12.07
CA TYR A 281 -14.59 3.89 -11.01
C TYR A 281 -15.03 2.44 -10.75
N LYS A 282 -16.35 2.20 -10.75
CA LYS A 282 -16.88 0.85 -10.62
C LYS A 282 -16.39 -0.07 -11.74
N LYS A 283 -16.46 0.37 -13.00
CA LYS A 283 -15.96 -0.41 -14.14
C LYS A 283 -14.45 -0.65 -14.09
N ALA A 284 -13.69 0.33 -13.62
CA ALA A 284 -12.25 0.18 -13.41
C ALA A 284 -11.97 -0.89 -12.34
N ALA A 285 -12.66 -0.88 -11.21
CA ALA A 285 -12.50 -1.87 -10.16
C ALA A 285 -12.94 -3.28 -10.59
N GLU A 286 -14.05 -3.40 -11.34
CA GLU A 286 -14.48 -4.66 -11.95
C GLU A 286 -13.41 -5.21 -12.92
N LEU A 287 -12.75 -4.33 -13.70
CA LEU A 287 -11.63 -4.72 -14.56
C LEU A 287 -10.42 -5.18 -13.74
N THR A 288 -10.09 -4.48 -12.64
CA THR A 288 -9.02 -4.89 -11.73
C THR A 288 -9.23 -6.34 -11.24
N TYR A 289 -10.46 -6.65 -10.81
CA TYR A 289 -10.80 -8.00 -10.35
C TYR A 289 -10.60 -9.04 -11.46
N ALA A 290 -11.12 -8.76 -12.67
CA ALA A 290 -10.99 -9.67 -13.82
C ALA A 290 -9.52 -9.88 -14.24
N ILE A 291 -8.68 -8.84 -14.17
CA ILE A 291 -7.23 -8.97 -14.42
C ILE A 291 -6.59 -9.89 -13.38
N GLY A 292 -6.91 -9.72 -12.09
CA GLY A 292 -6.38 -10.56 -11.03
C GLY A 292 -6.76 -12.03 -11.20
N GLU A 293 -8.03 -12.32 -11.49
CA GLU A 293 -8.52 -13.65 -11.77
C GLU A 293 -7.79 -14.26 -12.97
N TYR A 294 -7.63 -13.50 -14.05
CA TYR A 294 -6.89 -13.94 -15.23
C TYR A 294 -5.43 -14.26 -14.89
N VAL A 295 -4.69 -13.32 -14.28
CA VAL A 295 -3.27 -13.52 -13.95
C VAL A 295 -3.10 -14.75 -13.07
N LEU A 296 -3.78 -14.81 -11.92
CA LEU A 296 -3.60 -15.92 -10.98
C LEU A 296 -4.01 -17.28 -11.56
N SER A 297 -5.00 -17.31 -12.45
CA SER A 297 -5.43 -18.53 -13.14
C SER A 297 -4.37 -19.04 -14.12
N GLN A 298 -3.65 -18.16 -14.82
CA GLN A 298 -2.58 -18.57 -15.74
C GLN A 298 -1.46 -19.32 -15.01
N TYR A 299 -1.20 -18.99 -13.75
CA TYR A 299 -0.17 -19.64 -12.92
C TYR A 299 -0.75 -20.72 -11.98
N GLY A 300 -2.03 -21.05 -12.11
CA GLY A 300 -2.69 -22.11 -11.31
C GLY A 300 -2.73 -21.83 -9.81
N CYS A 301 -2.71 -20.56 -9.41
CA CYS A 301 -2.68 -20.16 -8.00
C CYS A 301 -3.86 -19.29 -7.57
N PHE A 302 -4.90 -19.17 -8.39
CA PHE A 302 -6.13 -18.47 -8.02
C PHE A 302 -6.92 -19.24 -6.96
N GLU A 303 -7.38 -18.52 -5.95
CA GLU A 303 -8.28 -18.99 -4.89
C GLU A 303 -9.44 -18.00 -4.74
N GLU A 304 -10.67 -18.49 -4.65
CA GLU A 304 -11.87 -17.67 -4.44
C GLU A 304 -11.92 -17.03 -3.02
#